data_7c45d2e60e1b9029b33e03c1cb4ae2b1
#
_entry.id   7c45d2e60e1b9029b33e03c1cb4ae2b1
#
_cell.length_a   1.000
_cell.length_b   1.000
_cell.length_c   1.000
_cell.angle_alpha   90.00
_cell.angle_beta   90.00
_cell.angle_gamma   90.00
#
_symmetry.space_group_name_H-M   'P 1'
#
loop_
_entity.id
_entity.type
_entity.pdbx_description
1 polymer ?
#
loop_
_entity_poly.entity_id
_entity_poly.type
_entity_poly.pdbx_seq_one_letter_code
_entity_poly.pdbx_strand_id
1 'polypeptide(L)'
;MLALQWSDINFENSTVSVTKAAAVVDGKQVCKAPKTKNSRREVSIPRFLTDRLHNLMVEQTKNKESLGAYWKGNNWLFTQSDGSMMSYSTPYATFQDAIDRYNAYKEPSDQLPHIPFHGLRHTSATLLIAAHQDVRTVSNRLGHAQASTTMNIYAHALKENDRTASNALENMLCKTGA
;
A
#
# COMPACT_ATOMS: atom_id res chain seq x y z
N MET A 1 0.34 4.55 -7.16
CA MET A 1 1.60 3.80 -6.95
C MET A 1 2.51 3.85 -8.17
N LEU A 2 2.04 3.54 -9.39
CA LEU A 2 2.89 3.48 -10.59
C LEU A 2 3.58 4.80 -10.99
N ALA A 3 3.08 5.93 -10.55
CA ALA A 3 3.70 7.25 -10.78
C ALA A 3 4.76 7.63 -9.76
N LEU A 4 5.15 6.72 -8.86
CA LEU A 4 6.23 6.97 -7.91
C LEU A 4 7.57 6.97 -8.62
N GLN A 5 8.43 7.90 -8.21
CA GLN A 5 9.82 8.03 -8.62
C GLN A 5 10.74 7.81 -7.43
N TRP A 6 12.01 7.54 -7.68
CA TRP A 6 12.99 7.41 -6.60
C TRP A 6 13.11 8.64 -5.72
N SER A 7 12.89 9.83 -6.28
CA SER A 7 12.84 11.11 -5.54
C SER A 7 11.65 11.23 -4.57
N ASP A 8 10.63 10.36 -4.70
CA ASP A 8 9.50 10.33 -3.79
C ASP A 8 9.76 9.46 -2.54
N ILE A 9 10.93 8.77 -2.48
CA ILE A 9 11.34 7.91 -1.37
C ILE A 9 12.38 8.64 -0.52
N ASN A 10 12.11 8.78 0.77
CA ASN A 10 13.10 9.19 1.74
C ASN A 10 13.61 7.94 2.47
N PHE A 11 14.82 7.50 2.13
CA PHE A 11 15.45 6.31 2.70
C PHE A 11 15.87 6.51 4.15
N GLU A 12 16.24 7.74 4.54
CA GLU A 12 16.67 8.08 5.89
C GLU A 12 15.49 7.97 6.88
N ASN A 13 14.35 8.58 6.53
CA ASN A 13 13.15 8.60 7.35
C ASN A 13 12.20 7.44 7.09
N SER A 14 12.50 6.57 6.12
CA SER A 14 11.63 5.47 5.68
C SER A 14 10.23 5.96 5.34
N THR A 15 10.12 7.01 4.50
CA THR A 15 8.84 7.58 4.08
C THR A 15 8.70 7.62 2.55
N VAL A 16 7.46 7.61 2.10
CA VAL A 16 7.06 7.72 0.68
C VAL A 16 6.11 8.90 0.51
N SER A 17 6.46 9.83 -0.36
CA SER A 17 5.63 10.98 -0.72
C SER A 17 4.74 10.65 -1.91
N VAL A 18 3.43 10.58 -1.67
CA VAL A 18 2.43 10.35 -2.73
C VAL A 18 1.92 11.68 -3.23
N THR A 19 2.52 12.19 -4.31
CA THR A 19 2.19 13.51 -4.90
C THR A 19 1.67 13.43 -6.33
N LYS A 20 1.71 12.25 -6.94
CA LYS A 20 1.38 12.02 -8.35
C LYS A 20 0.48 10.78 -8.48
N ALA A 21 -0.29 10.72 -9.56
CA ALA A 21 -1.10 9.57 -9.92
C ALA A 21 -0.88 9.22 -11.40
N ALA A 22 -0.78 7.93 -11.70
CA ALA A 22 -0.84 7.44 -13.07
C ALA A 22 -2.30 7.39 -13.52
N ALA A 23 -2.57 7.82 -14.74
CA ALA A 23 -3.87 7.74 -15.40
C ALA A 23 -3.67 7.29 -16.85
N VAL A 24 -4.71 6.72 -17.45
CA VAL A 24 -4.73 6.42 -18.88
C VAL A 24 -5.55 7.51 -19.57
N VAL A 25 -4.99 8.16 -20.58
CA VAL A 25 -5.63 9.16 -21.41
C VAL A 25 -5.32 8.81 -22.86
N ASP A 26 -6.36 8.65 -23.68
CA ASP A 26 -6.24 8.26 -25.09
C ASP A 26 -5.36 7.02 -25.30
N GLY A 27 -5.55 6.00 -24.45
CA GLY A 27 -4.78 4.75 -24.49
C GLY A 27 -3.32 4.87 -24.00
N LYS A 28 -2.84 6.06 -23.65
CA LYS A 28 -1.48 6.29 -23.14
C LYS A 28 -1.47 6.49 -21.63
N GLN A 29 -0.52 5.87 -20.97
CA GLN A 29 -0.31 6.06 -19.54
C GLN A 29 0.42 7.40 -19.30
N VAL A 30 -0.21 8.26 -18.51
CA VAL A 30 0.30 9.59 -18.18
C VAL A 30 0.36 9.82 -16.68
N CYS A 31 1.27 10.68 -16.24
CA CYS A 31 1.36 11.11 -14.86
C CYS A 31 0.59 12.43 -14.67
N LYS A 32 -0.30 12.47 -13.69
CA LYS A 32 -1.10 13.66 -13.35
C LYS A 32 -1.00 13.98 -11.86
N ALA A 33 -1.26 15.23 -11.52
CA ALA A 33 -1.48 15.60 -10.12
C ALA A 33 -2.71 14.86 -9.56
N PRO A 34 -2.73 14.49 -8.28
CA PRO A 34 -3.90 13.89 -7.65
C PRO A 34 -5.10 14.83 -7.72
N LYS A 35 -6.31 14.26 -7.86
CA LYS A 35 -7.56 15.04 -8.01
C LYS A 35 -7.91 15.88 -6.79
N THR A 36 -7.44 15.53 -5.59
CA THR A 36 -7.76 16.23 -4.34
C THR A 36 -6.50 16.51 -3.52
N LYS A 37 -6.53 17.56 -2.69
CA LYS A 37 -5.45 17.89 -1.75
C LYS A 37 -5.17 16.73 -0.77
N ASN A 38 -6.20 16.06 -0.30
CA ASN A 38 -6.09 14.92 0.63
C ASN A 38 -5.44 13.67 0.01
N SER A 39 -5.32 13.62 -1.31
CA SER A 39 -4.60 12.55 -2.00
C SER A 39 -3.08 12.72 -1.94
N ARG A 40 -2.60 13.93 -1.63
CA ARG A 40 -1.17 14.17 -1.36
C ARG A 40 -0.90 13.84 0.09
N ARG A 41 0.00 12.92 0.32
CA ARG A 41 0.36 12.48 1.65
C ARG A 41 1.76 11.89 1.70
N GLU A 42 2.36 11.94 2.85
CA GLU A 42 3.55 11.18 3.18
C GLU A 42 3.13 9.95 4.01
N VAL A 43 3.71 8.81 3.70
CA VAL A 43 3.40 7.54 4.36
C VAL A 43 4.70 6.90 4.84
N SER A 44 4.82 6.66 6.14
CA SER A 44 5.92 5.88 6.69
C SER A 44 5.81 4.42 6.24
N ILE A 45 6.92 3.82 5.86
CA ILE A 45 6.99 2.41 5.46
C ILE A 45 7.90 1.64 6.42
N PRO A 46 7.66 0.34 6.62
CA PRO A 46 8.53 -0.50 7.43
C PRO A 46 9.95 -0.54 6.86
N ARG A 47 10.95 -0.61 7.75
CA ARG A 47 12.36 -0.59 7.36
C ARG A 47 12.73 -1.72 6.38
N PHE A 48 12.20 -2.93 6.59
CA PHE A 48 12.44 -4.02 5.66
C PHE A 48 12.02 -3.71 4.22
N LEU A 49 10.95 -2.88 4.04
CA LEU A 49 10.50 -2.45 2.72
C LEU A 49 11.45 -1.40 2.14
N THR A 50 11.99 -0.51 2.98
CA THR A 50 13.02 0.46 2.56
C THR A 50 14.27 -0.27 2.05
N ASP A 51 14.70 -1.32 2.74
CA ASP A 51 15.84 -2.14 2.33
C ASP A 51 15.57 -2.86 0.99
N ARG A 52 14.35 -3.37 0.79
CA ARG A 52 13.93 -3.96 -0.48
C ARG A 52 13.92 -2.94 -1.63
N LEU A 53 13.46 -1.71 -1.35
CA LEU A 53 13.48 -0.64 -2.34
C LEU A 53 14.91 -0.22 -2.68
N HIS A 54 15.81 -0.20 -1.72
CA HIS A 54 17.23 0.06 -1.98
C HIS A 54 17.84 -0.99 -2.91
N ASN A 55 17.57 -2.28 -2.67
CA ASN A 55 18.04 -3.36 -3.54
C ASN A 55 17.47 -3.22 -4.97
N LEU A 56 16.17 -2.89 -5.09
CA LEU A 56 15.55 -2.63 -6.38
C LEU A 56 16.22 -1.46 -7.13
N MET A 57 16.59 -0.40 -6.42
CA MET A 57 17.31 0.74 -7.00
C MET A 57 18.68 0.32 -7.56
N VAL A 58 19.40 -0.52 -6.82
CA VAL A 58 20.69 -1.06 -7.27
C VAL A 58 20.51 -1.93 -8.52
N GLU A 59 19.52 -2.79 -8.56
CA GLU A 59 19.21 -3.62 -9.73
C GLU A 59 18.82 -2.78 -10.94
N GLN A 60 17.99 -1.77 -10.77
CA GLN A 60 17.60 -0.86 -11.86
C GLN A 60 18.81 -0.08 -12.38
N THR A 61 19.74 0.33 -11.51
CA THR A 61 20.95 1.02 -11.92
C THR A 61 21.81 0.12 -12.81
N LYS A 62 22.02 -1.14 -12.44
CA LYS A 62 22.75 -2.12 -13.27
C LYS A 62 22.06 -2.33 -14.62
N ASN A 63 20.72 -2.46 -14.64
CA ASN A 63 19.97 -2.63 -15.87
C ASN A 63 20.09 -1.39 -16.78
N LYS A 64 20.04 -0.19 -16.19
CA LYS A 64 20.25 1.07 -16.91
C LYS A 64 21.65 1.15 -17.55
N GLU A 65 22.67 0.77 -16.81
CA GLU A 65 24.04 0.73 -17.32
C GLU A 65 24.19 -0.29 -18.46
N SER A 66 23.59 -1.48 -18.33
CA SER A 66 23.61 -2.52 -19.34
C SER A 66 22.89 -2.12 -20.63
N LEU A 67 21.75 -1.43 -20.53
CA LEU A 67 20.95 -1.00 -21.67
C LEU A 67 21.46 0.30 -22.32
N GLY A 68 22.20 1.11 -21.59
CA GLY A 68 22.74 2.38 -22.08
C GLY A 68 21.68 3.27 -22.75
N ALA A 69 21.87 3.56 -24.03
CA ALA A 69 20.95 4.41 -24.80
C ALA A 69 19.55 3.82 -25.01
N TYR A 70 19.34 2.54 -24.80
CA TYR A 70 18.02 1.89 -24.90
C TYR A 70 17.18 2.08 -23.64
N TRP A 71 17.77 2.58 -22.54
CA TRP A 71 17.01 2.87 -21.34
C TRP A 71 16.11 4.10 -21.50
N LYS A 72 14.79 3.92 -21.37
CA LYS A 72 13.77 4.96 -21.56
C LYS A 72 13.26 5.58 -20.24
N GLY A 73 13.82 5.17 -19.12
CA GLY A 73 13.29 5.49 -17.80
C GLY A 73 13.52 6.93 -17.34
N ASN A 74 12.50 7.49 -16.69
CA ASN A 74 12.54 8.79 -16.00
C ASN A 74 12.57 8.62 -14.48
N ASN A 75 13.47 7.78 -13.96
CA ASN A 75 13.63 7.50 -12.53
C ASN A 75 12.35 6.95 -11.85
N TRP A 76 11.50 6.23 -12.60
CA TRP A 76 10.33 5.56 -12.05
C TRP A 76 10.75 4.49 -11.07
N LEU A 77 9.99 4.37 -9.94
CA LEU A 77 10.18 3.30 -8.96
C LEU A 77 9.82 1.93 -9.55
N PHE A 78 8.72 1.87 -10.29
CA PHE A 78 8.26 0.65 -10.95
C PHE A 78 8.39 0.80 -12.46
N THR A 79 9.24 -0.01 -13.08
CA THR A 79 9.57 0.08 -14.50
C THR A 79 9.27 -1.23 -15.23
N GLN A 80 9.15 -1.13 -16.53
CA GLN A 80 9.33 -2.23 -17.46
C GLN A 80 10.85 -2.51 -17.64
N SER A 81 11.18 -3.56 -18.41
CA SER A 81 12.58 -3.95 -18.67
C SER A 81 13.40 -2.86 -19.37
N ASP A 82 12.75 -1.99 -20.16
CA ASP A 82 13.40 -0.87 -20.87
C ASP A 82 13.43 0.43 -20.03
N GLY A 83 13.07 0.37 -18.76
CA GLY A 83 13.01 1.54 -17.87
C GLY A 83 11.78 2.42 -18.00
N SER A 84 10.89 2.19 -18.96
CA SER A 84 9.63 2.92 -19.06
C SER A 84 8.70 2.60 -17.88
N MET A 85 7.71 3.47 -17.63
CA MET A 85 6.75 3.27 -16.53
C MET A 85 6.05 1.91 -16.67
N MET A 86 5.97 1.14 -15.58
CA MET A 86 5.27 -0.14 -15.54
C MET A 86 3.81 0.00 -15.97
N SER A 87 3.32 -0.93 -16.78
CA SER A 87 1.91 -0.94 -17.21
C SER A 87 0.95 -1.04 -16.02
N TYR A 88 -0.20 -0.38 -16.14
CA TYR A 88 -1.21 -0.36 -15.07
C TYR A 88 -1.80 -1.75 -14.74
N SER A 89 -1.78 -2.67 -15.70
CA SER A 89 -2.27 -4.05 -15.51
C SER A 89 -1.24 -4.97 -14.83
N THR A 90 0.06 -4.68 -14.97
CA THR A 90 1.14 -5.55 -14.48
C THR A 90 1.05 -5.86 -12.98
N PRO A 91 0.80 -4.90 -12.06
CA PRO A 91 0.72 -5.21 -10.63
C PRO A 91 -0.40 -6.19 -10.29
N TYR A 92 -1.55 -6.07 -10.98
CA TYR A 92 -2.66 -7.00 -10.77
C TYR A 92 -2.32 -8.39 -11.29
N ALA A 93 -1.81 -8.50 -12.51
CA ALA A 93 -1.41 -9.78 -13.09
C ALA A 93 -0.36 -10.48 -12.21
N THR A 94 0.71 -9.77 -11.84
CA THR A 94 1.76 -10.32 -10.95
C THR A 94 1.21 -10.78 -9.59
N PHE A 95 0.23 -10.06 -9.06
CA PHE A 95 -0.42 -10.43 -7.80
C PHE A 95 -1.25 -11.70 -7.94
N GLN A 96 -2.04 -11.85 -9.01
CA GLN A 96 -2.79 -13.07 -9.28
C GLN A 96 -1.85 -14.27 -9.51
N ASP A 97 -0.80 -14.10 -10.31
CA ASP A 97 0.23 -15.13 -10.51
C ASP A 97 0.89 -15.58 -9.19
N ALA A 98 1.06 -14.67 -8.24
CA ALA A 98 1.60 -15.02 -6.93
C ALA A 98 0.61 -15.85 -6.10
N ILE A 99 -0.68 -15.54 -6.16
CA ILE A 99 -1.75 -16.34 -5.54
C ILE A 99 -1.80 -17.73 -6.18
N ASP A 100 -1.78 -17.82 -7.51
CA ASP A 100 -1.82 -19.08 -8.24
C ASP A 100 -0.64 -19.98 -7.89
N ARG A 101 0.57 -19.42 -7.86
CA ARG A 101 1.78 -20.15 -7.43
C ARG A 101 1.71 -20.65 -6.00
N TYR A 102 1.15 -19.87 -5.09
CA TYR A 102 0.93 -20.30 -3.72
C TYR A 102 -0.09 -21.43 -3.65
N ASN A 103 -1.22 -21.28 -4.35
CA ASN A 103 -2.32 -22.24 -4.34
C ASN A 103 -1.97 -23.57 -5.01
N ALA A 104 -1.03 -23.58 -5.96
CA ALA A 104 -0.60 -24.80 -6.67
C ALA A 104 -0.11 -25.93 -5.75
N TYR A 105 0.31 -25.59 -4.54
CA TYR A 105 0.85 -26.53 -3.54
C TYR A 105 -0.01 -26.62 -2.27
N LYS A 106 -1.29 -26.17 -2.35
CA LYS A 106 -2.19 -26.11 -1.19
C LYS A 106 -3.45 -26.93 -1.40
N GLU A 107 -3.92 -27.55 -0.34
CA GLU A 107 -5.23 -28.19 -0.33
C GLU A 107 -6.33 -27.12 -0.54
N PRO A 108 -7.48 -27.49 -1.13
CA PRO A 108 -8.55 -26.53 -1.44
C PRO A 108 -9.01 -25.68 -0.25
N SER A 109 -8.98 -26.21 0.98
CA SER A 109 -9.32 -25.50 2.21
C SER A 109 -8.33 -24.39 2.60
N ASP A 110 -7.08 -24.51 2.14
CA ASP A 110 -5.97 -23.64 2.50
C ASP A 110 -5.59 -22.67 1.39
N GLN A 111 -6.33 -22.72 0.27
CA GLN A 111 -6.09 -21.85 -0.86
C GLN A 111 -6.52 -20.41 -0.58
N LEU A 112 -5.72 -19.45 -1.02
CA LEU A 112 -6.05 -18.04 -0.98
C LEU A 112 -7.06 -17.71 -2.07
N PRO A 113 -8.12 -16.92 -1.76
CA PRO A 113 -9.06 -16.48 -2.77
C PRO A 113 -8.43 -15.45 -3.72
N HIS A 114 -8.86 -15.46 -4.97
CA HIS A 114 -8.56 -14.36 -5.88
C HIS A 114 -9.31 -13.10 -5.43
N ILE A 115 -8.55 -12.08 -5.07
CA ILE A 115 -9.10 -10.79 -4.67
C ILE A 115 -8.64 -9.69 -5.63
N PRO A 116 -9.44 -8.65 -5.87
CA PRO A 116 -8.98 -7.51 -6.66
C PRO A 116 -7.80 -6.83 -5.95
N PHE A 117 -6.84 -6.31 -6.73
CA PHE A 117 -5.65 -5.64 -6.16
C PHE A 117 -6.01 -4.51 -5.17
N HIS A 118 -7.14 -3.83 -5.41
CA HIS A 118 -7.67 -2.84 -4.47
C HIS A 118 -8.10 -3.45 -3.12
N GLY A 119 -8.42 -4.75 -3.08
CA GLY A 119 -8.73 -5.47 -1.84
C GLY A 119 -7.60 -5.45 -0.82
N LEU A 120 -6.33 -5.41 -1.27
CA LEU A 120 -5.17 -5.25 -0.38
C LEU A 120 -5.25 -3.97 0.48
N ARG A 121 -5.90 -2.94 -0.04
CA ARG A 121 -6.15 -1.71 0.71
C ARG A 121 -7.13 -1.94 1.86
N HIS A 122 -8.18 -2.72 1.63
CA HIS A 122 -9.13 -3.12 2.68
C HIS A 122 -8.45 -4.02 3.72
N THR A 123 -7.66 -4.99 3.27
CA THR A 123 -6.86 -5.84 4.16
C THR A 123 -5.93 -5.00 5.04
N SER A 124 -5.21 -4.03 4.46
CA SER A 124 -4.35 -3.13 5.23
C SER A 124 -5.14 -2.31 6.26
N ALA A 125 -6.34 -1.81 5.91
CA ALA A 125 -7.21 -1.12 6.85
C ALA A 125 -7.61 -2.03 8.03
N THR A 126 -8.08 -3.23 7.72
CA THR A 126 -8.51 -4.21 8.73
C THR A 126 -7.37 -4.60 9.68
N LEU A 127 -6.18 -4.87 9.15
CA LEU A 127 -5.01 -5.22 9.96
C LEU A 127 -4.58 -4.08 10.89
N LEU A 128 -4.59 -2.82 10.41
CA LEU A 128 -4.23 -1.68 11.24
C LEU A 128 -5.26 -1.44 12.36
N ILE A 129 -6.55 -1.61 12.05
CA ILE A 129 -7.63 -1.50 13.03
C ILE A 129 -7.54 -2.63 14.06
N ALA A 130 -7.30 -3.87 13.63
CA ALA A 130 -7.08 -4.99 14.53
C ALA A 130 -5.85 -4.77 15.44
N ALA A 131 -4.85 -4.03 14.98
CA ALA A 131 -3.70 -3.57 15.77
C ALA A 131 -4.00 -2.32 16.61
N HIS A 132 -5.29 -2.00 16.86
CA HIS A 132 -5.76 -0.86 17.67
C HIS A 132 -5.29 0.51 17.21
N GLN A 133 -4.97 0.67 15.90
CA GLN A 133 -4.69 1.99 15.35
C GLN A 133 -5.98 2.78 15.19
N ASP A 134 -5.95 4.07 15.49
CA ASP A 134 -7.14 4.91 15.39
C ASP A 134 -7.59 5.08 13.93
N VAL A 135 -8.92 5.16 13.74
CA VAL A 135 -9.57 5.19 12.42
C VAL A 135 -9.12 6.39 11.58
N ARG A 136 -8.83 7.53 12.22
CA ARG A 136 -8.40 8.75 11.51
C ARG A 136 -6.98 8.59 10.96
N THR A 137 -6.08 8.01 11.74
CA THR A 137 -4.71 7.67 11.31
C THR A 137 -4.76 6.68 10.14
N VAL A 138 -5.56 5.62 10.25
CA VAL A 138 -5.74 4.63 9.17
C VAL A 138 -6.31 5.29 7.90
N SER A 139 -7.33 6.12 8.03
CA SER A 139 -7.95 6.84 6.91
C SER A 139 -6.97 7.78 6.20
N ASN A 140 -6.21 8.56 6.96
CA ASN A 140 -5.19 9.47 6.43
C ASN A 140 -4.08 8.70 5.72
N ARG A 141 -3.57 7.63 6.33
CA ARG A 141 -2.55 6.75 5.75
C ARG A 141 -3.00 6.17 4.41
N LEU A 142 -4.23 5.71 4.34
CA LEU A 142 -4.81 5.17 3.12
C LEU A 142 -5.21 6.27 2.11
N GLY A 143 -5.37 7.51 2.55
CA GLY A 143 -5.83 8.63 1.71
C GLY A 143 -7.29 8.46 1.30
N HIS A 144 -8.14 8.04 2.22
CA HIS A 144 -9.59 8.06 2.03
C HIS A 144 -10.08 9.51 2.10
N ALA A 145 -10.87 9.92 1.10
CA ALA A 145 -11.46 11.27 1.08
C ALA A 145 -12.45 11.47 2.24
N GLN A 146 -13.07 10.38 2.71
CA GLN A 146 -14.00 10.37 3.84
C GLN A 146 -13.64 9.26 4.82
N ALA A 147 -13.58 9.58 6.10
CA ALA A 147 -13.35 8.62 7.17
C ALA A 147 -14.45 7.55 7.26
N SER A 148 -15.66 7.85 6.76
CA SER A 148 -16.79 6.90 6.69
C SER A 148 -16.44 5.64 5.90
N THR A 149 -15.60 5.73 4.87
CA THR A 149 -15.12 4.54 4.12
C THR A 149 -14.30 3.61 5.02
N THR A 150 -13.46 4.17 5.88
CA THR A 150 -12.70 3.39 6.88
C THR A 150 -13.62 2.90 8.00
N MET A 151 -14.59 3.72 8.42
CA MET A 151 -15.58 3.37 9.45
C MET A 151 -16.46 2.18 9.04
N ASN A 152 -16.87 2.08 7.78
CA ASN A 152 -17.65 0.94 7.29
C ASN A 152 -16.86 -0.38 7.35
N ILE A 153 -15.56 -0.35 7.09
CA ILE A 153 -14.66 -1.49 7.28
C ILE A 153 -14.55 -1.84 8.78
N TYR A 154 -14.55 -0.81 9.63
CA TYR A 154 -14.43 -0.91 11.07
C TYR A 154 -15.70 -1.45 11.75
N ALA A 155 -16.89 -1.14 11.24
CA ALA A 155 -18.16 -1.56 11.84
C ALA A 155 -18.29 -3.09 11.98
N HIS A 156 -17.65 -3.85 11.09
CA HIS A 156 -17.58 -5.32 11.21
C HIS A 156 -16.63 -5.81 12.32
N ALA A 157 -15.53 -5.07 12.58
CA ALA A 157 -14.56 -5.42 13.63
C ALA A 157 -15.00 -4.95 15.04
N LEU A 158 -15.93 -3.99 15.13
CA LEU A 158 -16.37 -3.37 16.39
C LEU A 158 -17.23 -4.26 17.28
N LYS A 159 -17.92 -5.27 16.73
CA LYS A 159 -18.80 -6.15 17.54
C LYS A 159 -18.03 -6.95 18.60
N GLU A 160 -16.76 -7.23 18.39
CA GLU A 160 -15.90 -7.92 19.38
C GLU A 160 -15.27 -6.96 20.41
N ASN A 161 -15.20 -5.66 20.13
CA ASN A 161 -14.49 -4.69 20.97
C ASN A 161 -15.37 -4.08 22.08
N ASP A 162 -16.69 -4.20 22.03
CA ASP A 162 -17.58 -3.61 23.05
C ASP A 162 -17.33 -4.23 24.45
N ARG A 163 -17.11 -5.53 24.50
CA ARG A 163 -16.79 -6.24 25.75
C ARG A 163 -15.40 -5.84 26.29
N THR A 164 -14.44 -5.59 25.41
CA THR A 164 -13.10 -5.13 25.78
C THR A 164 -13.16 -3.69 26.31
N ALA A 165 -13.98 -2.83 25.71
CA ALA A 165 -14.21 -1.47 26.19
C ALA A 165 -14.89 -1.45 27.57
N SER A 166 -15.89 -2.31 27.80
CA SER A 166 -16.54 -2.48 29.10
C SER A 166 -15.55 -2.91 30.17
N ASN A 167 -14.71 -3.93 29.87
CA ASN A 167 -13.67 -4.39 30.79
C ASN A 167 -12.61 -3.32 31.08
N ALA A 168 -12.26 -2.48 30.10
CA ALA A 168 -11.34 -1.39 30.29
C ALA A 168 -11.92 -0.31 31.22
N LEU A 169 -13.20 0.04 31.07
CA LEU A 169 -13.91 0.95 31.97
C LEU A 169 -13.97 0.39 33.40
N GLU A 170 -14.31 -0.88 33.56
CA GLU A 170 -14.33 -1.53 34.86
C GLU A 170 -12.95 -1.48 35.54
N ASN A 171 -11.90 -1.80 34.81
CA ASN A 171 -10.51 -1.71 35.31
C ASN A 171 -10.09 -0.27 35.71
N MET A 172 -10.57 0.75 34.99
CA MET A 172 -10.29 2.15 35.33
C MET A 172 -11.07 2.59 36.56
N LEU A 173 -12.34 2.21 36.68
CA LEU A 173 -13.22 2.64 37.75
C LEU A 173 -12.95 1.86 39.03
N CYS A 174 -12.63 0.58 38.98
CA CYS A 174 -12.35 -0.26 40.14
C CYS A 174 -10.93 -0.06 40.73
N LYS A 175 -9.96 0.41 39.93
CA LYS A 175 -8.61 0.76 40.44
C LYS A 175 -8.49 2.08 41.15
N THR A 176 -9.55 2.92 41.18
CA THR A 176 -9.58 4.21 41.85
C THR A 176 -10.12 4.10 43.31
N GLY A 177 -10.32 2.90 43.85
CA GLY A 177 -10.89 2.64 45.15
C GLY A 177 -10.01 1.84 46.12
N ALA A 178 -8.68 1.99 46.03
CA ALA A 178 -7.73 1.42 47.00
C ALA A 178 -6.71 2.44 47.42
#